data_2de9b464ffcb64be3c06e4a4e4181f64
#
_entry.id   2de9b464ffcb64be3c06e4a4e4181f64
#
_cell.length_a   1.000
_cell.length_b   1.000
_cell.length_c   1.000
_cell.angle_alpha   90.00
_cell.angle_beta   90.00
_cell.angle_gamma   90.00
#
_symmetry.space_group_name_H-M   'P 1'
#
loop_
_entity.id
_entity.type
_entity.pdbx_description
1 polymer ?
#
loop_
_entity_poly.entity_id
_entity_poly.type
_entity_poly.pdbx_seq_one_letter_code
_entity_poly.pdbx_strand_id
1 'polypeptide(L)'
;MRRVRFCAFLTGLLLAAPLCAGDSWHAIQQQAKGQTVWFNAWGGDPAVNRYLEWVSGEMQTHYAITLKIVPLADAADAVKRIQTEAAAGRKANGSVDLLWVNGENFRTLKEANLLQTGWAQTLPNWRYVDTR
;
A
#
# COMPACT_ATOMS: atom_id res chain seq x y z
N MET A 1 -2.77 13.37 -69.94
CA MET A 1 -2.42 14.25 -68.80
C MET A 1 -3.10 13.71 -67.54
N ARG A 2 -2.32 13.03 -66.68
CA ARG A 2 -2.85 12.42 -65.47
C ARG A 2 -2.45 13.31 -64.29
N ARG A 3 -3.43 13.86 -63.58
CA ARG A 3 -3.23 14.68 -62.37
C ARG A 3 -3.05 13.76 -61.17
N VAL A 4 -1.87 13.74 -60.58
CA VAL A 4 -1.55 13.06 -59.32
C VAL A 4 -2.01 13.94 -58.18
N ARG A 5 -2.97 13.42 -57.36
CA ARG A 5 -3.42 14.04 -56.12
C ARG A 5 -2.51 13.57 -55.00
N PHE A 6 -1.75 14.51 -54.44
CA PHE A 6 -0.96 14.30 -53.22
C PHE A 6 -1.92 14.35 -52.02
N CYS A 7 -2.15 13.20 -51.36
CA CYS A 7 -2.75 13.17 -50.03
C CYS A 7 -1.66 13.44 -49.00
N ALA A 8 -1.71 14.59 -48.36
CA ALA A 8 -0.90 14.90 -47.19
C ALA A 8 -1.48 14.14 -45.98
N PHE A 9 -0.77 13.12 -45.50
CA PHE A 9 -1.03 12.48 -44.20
C PHE A 9 -0.50 13.40 -43.11
N LEU A 10 -1.43 14.04 -42.38
CA LEU A 10 -1.12 14.78 -41.15
C LEU A 10 -0.99 13.75 -40.01
N THR A 11 0.22 13.33 -39.71
CA THR A 11 0.56 12.51 -38.54
C THR A 11 0.48 13.42 -37.32
N GLY A 12 -0.64 13.34 -36.61
CA GLY A 12 -0.79 13.97 -35.29
C GLY A 12 0.11 13.26 -34.28
N LEU A 13 1.18 13.92 -33.85
CA LEU A 13 2.06 13.50 -32.78
C LEU A 13 1.31 13.73 -31.44
N LEU A 14 0.67 12.68 -30.90
CA LEU A 14 0.17 12.71 -29.52
C LEU A 14 1.38 12.78 -28.57
N LEU A 15 1.70 13.94 -28.09
CA LEU A 15 2.57 14.13 -26.94
C LEU A 15 1.87 13.55 -25.72
N ALA A 16 2.23 12.32 -25.34
CA ALA A 16 1.92 11.78 -24.02
C ALA A 16 2.76 12.58 -23.01
N ALA A 17 2.12 13.51 -22.32
CA ALA A 17 2.72 14.17 -21.17
C ALA A 17 2.95 13.13 -20.08
N PRO A 18 4.15 13.05 -19.45
CA PRO A 18 4.35 12.20 -18.28
C PRO A 18 3.50 12.79 -17.14
N LEU A 19 2.47 12.07 -16.70
CA LEU A 19 1.79 12.33 -15.44
C LEU A 19 2.76 11.96 -14.30
N CYS A 20 3.65 12.86 -13.94
CA CYS A 20 4.29 12.91 -12.64
C CYS A 20 3.50 13.87 -11.74
N ALA A 21 2.25 13.54 -11.48
CA ALA A 21 1.54 14.08 -10.33
C ALA A 21 1.44 12.94 -9.33
N GLY A 22 1.97 13.12 -8.13
CA GLY A 22 1.67 12.20 -7.03
C GLY A 22 0.16 12.02 -6.99
N ASP A 23 -0.32 10.78 -6.95
CA ASP A 23 -1.75 10.48 -6.99
C ASP A 23 -2.46 11.32 -5.94
N SER A 24 -3.51 12.04 -6.33
CA SER A 24 -4.32 12.79 -5.38
C SER A 24 -4.93 11.82 -4.36
N TRP A 25 -5.19 12.28 -3.15
CA TRP A 25 -5.83 11.45 -2.11
C TRP A 25 -7.11 10.77 -2.64
N HIS A 26 -7.89 11.48 -3.43
CA HIS A 26 -9.08 10.93 -4.06
C HIS A 26 -8.75 9.78 -5.04
N ALA A 27 -7.69 9.90 -5.84
CA ALA A 27 -7.25 8.85 -6.74
C ALA A 27 -6.80 7.60 -5.97
N ILE A 28 -6.04 7.78 -4.88
CA ILE A 28 -5.64 6.69 -3.98
C ILE A 28 -6.88 5.97 -3.42
N GLN A 29 -7.88 6.71 -2.93
CA GLN A 29 -9.12 6.12 -2.42
C GLN A 29 -9.90 5.32 -3.50
N GLN A 30 -9.91 5.80 -4.75
CA GLN A 30 -10.56 5.07 -5.84
C GLN A 30 -9.81 3.78 -6.20
N GLN A 31 -8.48 3.81 -6.23
CA GLN A 31 -7.64 2.65 -6.52
C GLN A 31 -7.71 1.59 -5.41
N ALA A 32 -7.93 2.01 -4.16
CA ALA A 32 -8.02 1.12 -3.01
C ALA A 32 -9.29 0.26 -2.98
N LYS A 33 -10.36 0.67 -3.68
CA LYS A 33 -11.63 -0.06 -3.69
C LYS A 33 -11.46 -1.48 -4.23
N GLY A 34 -12.03 -2.44 -3.50
CA GLY A 34 -11.97 -3.86 -3.84
C GLY A 34 -10.65 -4.54 -3.47
N GLN A 35 -9.69 -3.80 -2.91
CA GLN A 35 -8.44 -4.39 -2.46
C GLN A 35 -8.60 -5.13 -1.13
N THR A 36 -7.73 -6.12 -0.92
CA THR A 36 -7.54 -6.79 0.37
C THR A 36 -6.23 -6.32 0.99
N VAL A 37 -6.27 -5.96 2.27
CA VAL A 37 -5.11 -5.55 3.06
C VAL A 37 -4.91 -6.54 4.20
N TRP A 38 -3.74 -7.17 4.28
CA TRP A 38 -3.37 -8.12 5.32
C TRP A 38 -2.67 -7.39 6.45
N PHE A 39 -3.42 -7.16 7.56
CA PHE A 39 -2.91 -6.50 8.75
C PHE A 39 -2.54 -7.52 9.81
N ASN A 40 -1.25 -7.70 10.03
CA ASN A 40 -0.71 -8.57 11.04
C ASN A 40 -0.55 -7.77 12.35
N ALA A 41 -1.30 -8.12 13.38
CA ALA A 41 -1.37 -7.39 14.63
C ALA A 41 -1.29 -8.32 15.83
N TRP A 42 -0.76 -7.83 16.96
CA TRP A 42 -0.77 -8.59 18.21
C TRP A 42 -2.19 -8.89 18.66
N GLY A 43 -2.48 -10.18 18.89
CA GLY A 43 -3.81 -10.71 19.20
C GLY A 43 -4.07 -10.99 20.69
N GLY A 44 -3.18 -10.55 21.60
CA GLY A 44 -3.23 -10.92 23.01
C GLY A 44 -4.28 -10.19 23.86
N ASP A 45 -4.95 -9.15 23.35
CA ASP A 45 -5.95 -8.38 24.09
C ASP A 45 -7.33 -8.45 23.40
N PRO A 46 -8.37 -9.00 24.09
CA PRO A 46 -9.71 -9.11 23.52
C PRO A 46 -10.37 -7.75 23.20
N ALA A 47 -10.04 -6.66 23.90
CA ALA A 47 -10.60 -5.35 23.62
C ALA A 47 -9.99 -4.77 22.34
N VAL A 48 -8.68 -4.91 22.16
CA VAL A 48 -7.99 -4.53 20.94
C VAL A 48 -8.51 -5.34 19.75
N ASN A 49 -8.70 -6.64 19.93
CA ASN A 49 -9.22 -7.52 18.86
C ASN A 49 -10.60 -7.06 18.39
N ARG A 50 -11.53 -6.78 19.33
CA ARG A 50 -12.87 -6.24 18.98
C ARG A 50 -12.79 -4.90 18.26
N TYR A 51 -11.87 -4.03 18.67
CA TYR A 51 -11.66 -2.75 18.00
C TYR A 51 -11.18 -2.96 16.56
N LEU A 52 -10.22 -3.86 16.33
CA LEU A 52 -9.72 -4.15 14.97
C LEU A 52 -10.79 -4.81 14.08
N GLU A 53 -11.66 -5.64 14.66
CA GLU A 53 -12.82 -6.20 13.95
C GLU A 53 -13.79 -5.10 13.53
N TRP A 54 -14.08 -4.16 14.44
CA TRP A 54 -14.89 -2.99 14.12
C TRP A 54 -14.25 -2.14 13.01
N VAL A 55 -12.95 -1.84 13.10
CA VAL A 55 -12.21 -1.13 12.04
C VAL A 55 -12.34 -1.86 10.69
N SER A 56 -12.23 -3.19 10.68
CA SER A 56 -12.40 -3.99 9.47
C SER A 56 -13.79 -3.80 8.84
N GLY A 57 -14.84 -3.75 9.66
CA GLY A 57 -16.21 -3.45 9.23
C GLY A 57 -16.36 -2.04 8.63
N GLU A 58 -15.77 -1.04 9.28
CA GLU A 58 -15.76 0.35 8.80
C GLU A 58 -15.01 0.49 7.44
N MET A 59 -13.87 -0.19 7.30
CA MET A 59 -13.10 -0.19 6.06
C MET A 59 -13.92 -0.79 4.90
N GLN A 60 -14.63 -1.88 5.14
CA GLN A 60 -15.49 -2.50 4.15
C GLN A 60 -16.66 -1.59 3.79
N THR A 61 -17.34 -1.00 4.78
CA THR A 61 -18.56 -0.22 4.60
C THR A 61 -18.29 1.11 3.89
N HIS A 62 -17.25 1.83 4.30
CA HIS A 62 -16.99 3.18 3.83
C HIS A 62 -16.02 3.26 2.65
N TYR A 63 -15.14 2.27 2.49
CA TYR A 63 -14.06 2.32 1.49
C TYR A 63 -14.04 1.14 0.54
N ALA A 64 -14.90 0.14 0.73
CA ALA A 64 -14.91 -1.12 -0.04
C ALA A 64 -13.55 -1.84 0.00
N ILE A 65 -12.83 -1.73 1.14
CA ILE A 65 -11.54 -2.40 1.38
C ILE A 65 -11.78 -3.58 2.32
N THR A 66 -11.29 -4.74 1.97
CA THR A 66 -11.30 -5.92 2.83
C THR A 66 -10.06 -5.91 3.72
N LEU A 67 -10.19 -5.47 4.98
CA LEU A 67 -9.10 -5.53 5.95
C LEU A 67 -9.09 -6.89 6.64
N LYS A 68 -8.08 -7.70 6.37
CA LYS A 68 -7.87 -9.03 6.98
C LYS A 68 -6.95 -8.90 8.18
N ILE A 69 -7.50 -9.05 9.38
CA ILE A 69 -6.72 -9.07 10.61
C ILE A 69 -6.10 -10.46 10.79
N VAL A 70 -4.78 -10.51 10.93
CA VAL A 70 -4.00 -11.74 11.19
C VAL A 70 -3.42 -11.60 12.59
N PRO A 71 -4.02 -12.26 13.61
CA PRO A 71 -3.54 -12.16 14.98
C PRO A 71 -2.18 -12.86 15.12
N LEU A 72 -1.24 -12.19 15.77
CA LEU A 72 0.09 -12.67 16.09
C LEU A 72 0.23 -12.86 17.59
N ALA A 73 0.92 -13.92 18.01
CA ALA A 73 1.42 -14.05 19.37
C ALA A 73 2.68 -13.18 19.57
N ASP A 74 3.54 -13.10 18.55
CA ASP A 74 4.75 -12.29 18.52
C ASP A 74 4.94 -11.68 17.13
N ALA A 75 5.31 -10.39 17.09
CA ALA A 75 5.62 -9.70 15.84
C ALA A 75 6.84 -10.29 15.11
N ALA A 76 7.77 -10.93 15.82
CA ALA A 76 8.92 -11.62 15.23
C ALA A 76 8.54 -12.69 14.21
N ASP A 77 7.39 -13.34 14.37
CA ASP A 77 6.89 -14.34 13.41
C ASP A 77 6.57 -13.72 12.06
N ALA A 78 5.95 -12.53 12.06
CA ALA A 78 5.69 -11.79 10.82
C ALA A 78 6.98 -11.26 10.20
N VAL A 79 7.92 -10.76 11.02
CA VAL A 79 9.24 -10.32 10.55
C VAL A 79 9.97 -11.42 9.82
N LYS A 80 10.05 -12.62 10.42
CA LYS A 80 10.68 -13.79 9.80
C LYS A 80 10.01 -14.17 8.47
N ARG A 81 8.69 -14.10 8.40
CA ARG A 81 7.93 -14.36 7.18
C ARG A 81 8.26 -13.35 6.09
N ILE A 82 8.28 -12.06 6.41
CA ILE A 82 8.65 -10.99 5.47
C ILE A 82 10.07 -11.21 4.95
N GLN A 83 11.03 -11.52 5.82
CA GLN A 83 12.42 -11.81 5.43
C GLN A 83 12.51 -13.03 4.51
N THR A 84 11.75 -14.09 4.79
CA THR A 84 11.72 -15.30 3.97
C THR A 84 11.13 -15.03 2.59
N GLU A 85 10.05 -14.26 2.51
CA GLU A 85 9.42 -13.87 1.24
C GLU A 85 10.36 -12.99 0.40
N ALA A 86 11.05 -12.04 1.04
CA ALA A 86 12.03 -11.18 0.39
C ALA A 86 13.23 -11.97 -0.14
N ALA A 87 13.76 -12.91 0.66
CA ALA A 87 14.86 -13.80 0.25
C ALA A 87 14.47 -14.70 -0.94
N ALA A 88 13.20 -15.08 -1.03
CA ALA A 88 12.65 -15.80 -2.18
C ALA A 88 12.37 -14.90 -3.41
N GLY A 89 12.77 -13.62 -3.36
CA GLY A 89 12.59 -12.66 -4.45
C GLY A 89 11.16 -12.13 -4.60
N ARG A 90 10.28 -12.35 -3.64
CA ARG A 90 8.91 -11.84 -3.67
C ARG A 90 8.89 -10.35 -3.36
N LYS A 91 8.70 -9.53 -4.39
CA LYS A 91 8.65 -8.06 -4.29
C LYS A 91 7.23 -7.49 -4.30
N ALA A 92 6.22 -8.33 -4.54
CA ALA A 92 4.81 -7.98 -4.56
C ALA A 92 3.97 -9.17 -4.11
N ASN A 93 2.71 -8.90 -3.71
CA ASN A 93 1.76 -9.92 -3.24
C ASN A 93 2.32 -10.76 -2.07
N GLY A 94 3.00 -10.11 -1.14
CA GLY A 94 3.43 -10.70 0.12
C GLY A 94 2.24 -11.01 1.03
N SER A 95 2.52 -11.67 2.14
CA SER A 95 1.49 -12.04 3.12
C SER A 95 1.25 -10.98 4.20
N VAL A 96 1.98 -9.85 4.15
CA VAL A 96 1.91 -8.77 5.13
C VAL A 96 1.91 -7.43 4.41
N ASP A 97 0.82 -6.68 4.52
CA ASP A 97 0.72 -5.32 4.01
C ASP A 97 0.93 -4.30 5.13
N LEU A 98 0.36 -4.57 6.31
CA LEU A 98 0.52 -3.77 7.52
C LEU A 98 0.99 -4.66 8.67
N LEU A 99 1.89 -4.14 9.49
CA LEU A 99 2.38 -4.83 10.66
C LEU A 99 2.34 -3.91 11.89
N TRP A 100 1.67 -4.38 12.95
CA TRP A 100 1.84 -3.81 14.28
C TRP A 100 3.14 -4.34 14.88
N VAL A 101 4.14 -3.46 15.05
CA VAL A 101 5.51 -3.86 15.36
C VAL A 101 6.09 -3.02 16.49
N ASN A 102 6.88 -3.66 17.37
CA ASN A 102 7.69 -2.98 18.39
C ASN A 102 9.03 -2.45 17.82
N GLY A 103 9.75 -1.66 18.61
CA GLY A 103 10.96 -0.95 18.18
C GLY A 103 12.08 -1.85 17.66
N GLU A 104 12.32 -3.01 18.27
CA GLU A 104 13.36 -3.95 17.87
C GLU A 104 13.06 -4.59 16.52
N ASN A 105 11.84 -5.10 16.36
CA ASN A 105 11.37 -5.68 15.12
C ASN A 105 11.28 -4.63 13.99
N PHE A 106 10.86 -3.41 14.31
CA PHE A 106 10.89 -2.29 13.36
C PHE A 106 12.32 -1.99 12.88
N ARG A 107 13.30 -1.95 13.79
CA ARG A 107 14.71 -1.76 13.43
C ARG A 107 15.18 -2.85 12.46
N THR A 108 14.90 -4.11 12.75
CA THR A 108 15.27 -5.25 11.91
C THR A 108 14.75 -5.09 10.48
N LEU A 109 13.47 -4.73 10.30
CA LEU A 109 12.87 -4.51 8.99
C LEU A 109 13.48 -3.29 8.28
N LYS A 110 13.74 -2.21 9.03
CA LYS A 110 14.32 -0.98 8.49
C LYS A 110 15.76 -1.20 8.00
N GLU A 111 16.60 -1.86 8.78
CA GLU A 111 18.00 -2.16 8.41
C GLU A 111 18.08 -3.11 7.20
N ALA A 112 17.11 -4.03 7.07
CA ALA A 112 16.98 -4.92 5.92
C ALA A 112 16.33 -4.26 4.66
N ASN A 113 15.95 -2.98 4.71
CA ASN A 113 15.22 -2.26 3.66
C ASN A 113 13.92 -2.96 3.23
N LEU A 114 13.17 -3.53 4.18
CA LEU A 114 11.92 -4.24 3.97
C LEU A 114 10.67 -3.40 4.29
N LEU A 115 10.84 -2.13 4.63
CA LEU A 115 9.76 -1.18 4.85
C LEU A 115 9.59 -0.27 3.63
N GLN A 116 8.34 -0.01 3.25
CA GLN A 116 8.03 1.03 2.27
C GLN A 116 8.20 2.40 2.93
N THR A 117 9.04 3.26 2.35
CA THR A 117 9.38 4.56 2.90
C THR A 117 8.94 5.71 1.99
N GLY A 118 8.83 6.92 2.56
CA GLY A 118 8.62 8.15 1.79
C GLY A 118 7.18 8.45 1.37
N TRP A 119 6.25 7.50 1.46
CA TRP A 119 4.86 7.69 1.05
C TRP A 119 3.97 8.30 2.15
N ALA A 120 4.20 7.95 3.41
CA ALA A 120 3.35 8.37 4.52
C ALA A 120 3.31 9.90 4.67
N GLN A 121 4.44 10.57 4.42
CA GLN A 121 4.58 12.02 4.47
C GLN A 121 3.74 12.76 3.41
N THR A 122 3.35 12.08 2.36
CA THR A 122 2.52 12.64 1.29
C THR A 122 1.02 12.57 1.61
N LEU A 123 0.63 11.82 2.65
CA LEU A 123 -0.77 11.66 3.02
C LEU A 123 -1.33 12.90 3.70
N PRO A 124 -2.60 13.29 3.46
CA PRO A 124 -3.21 14.48 4.05
C PRO A 124 -3.17 14.49 5.58
N ASN A 125 -3.25 13.31 6.21
CA ASN A 125 -3.28 13.16 7.67
C ASN A 125 -1.89 13.17 8.32
N TRP A 126 -0.80 13.20 7.54
CA TRP A 126 0.57 13.33 8.08
C TRP A 126 0.73 14.53 9.01
N ARG A 127 0.02 15.62 8.73
CA ARG A 127 0.02 16.86 9.55
C ARG A 127 -0.39 16.65 11.02
N TYR A 128 -1.00 15.51 11.35
CA TYR A 128 -1.43 15.17 12.72
C TYR A 128 -0.43 14.23 13.42
N VAL A 129 0.63 13.80 12.74
CA VAL A 129 1.65 12.92 13.30
C VAL A 129 2.65 13.74 14.09
N ASP A 130 2.91 13.35 15.35
CA ASP A 130 4.02 13.91 16.13
C ASP A 130 5.34 13.35 15.59
N THR A 131 6.17 14.24 15.07
CA THR A 131 7.45 13.88 14.43
C THR A 131 8.67 14.24 15.31
N ARG A 132 8.41 14.68 16.55
CA ARG A 132 9.47 15.06 17.53
C ARG A 132 10.02 13.84 18.25
#